data_e11bdc540535e26ff992ad2f6ca31243
#
_entry.id   e11bdc540535e26ff992ad2f6ca31243
#
_cell.length_a   1.000
_cell.length_b   1.000
_cell.length_c   1.000
_cell.angle_alpha   90.00
_cell.angle_beta   90.00
_cell.angle_gamma   90.00
#
_symmetry.space_group_name_H-M   'P 1'
#
loop_
_entity.id
_entity.type
_entity.pdbx_description
1 polymer ?
#
loop_
_entity_poly.entity_id
_entity_poly.type
_entity_poly.pdbx_seq_one_letter_code
_entity_poly.pdbx_strand_id
1 'polypeptide(L)'
;MITVDRDGKRFGNEALSYHDFGRQMLDHHATEQEVYAWIIGDKRLMDKYGIGYAKPWPVPRGFFHRIGFLHMGRSIADLAQNSGVDPQGLERTIERFNRDALAGKDGEFGRGSTAYNHFRGDMEHTPNPNLAPLAKGPFNAAKEQMGDIG
;
A
#
# COMPACT_ATOMS: atom_id res chain seq x y z
N MET A 1 2.32 0.43 -4.60
CA MET A 1 1.57 0.16 -3.36
C MET A 1 1.33 1.43 -2.60
N ILE A 2 0.27 1.48 -1.80
CA ILE A 2 0.00 2.50 -0.77
C ILE A 2 -0.40 1.80 0.51
N THR A 3 -0.32 2.50 1.64
CA THR A 3 -0.83 2.03 2.93
C THR A 3 -1.95 2.95 3.38
N VAL A 4 -3.08 2.37 3.79
CA VAL A 4 -4.28 3.10 4.19
C VAL A 4 -4.81 2.60 5.53
N ASP A 5 -5.52 3.47 6.24
CA ASP A 5 -6.30 3.13 7.42
C ASP A 5 -7.63 2.44 7.06
N ARG A 6 -8.48 2.18 8.07
CA ARG A 6 -9.81 1.59 7.88
C ARG A 6 -10.77 2.45 7.05
N ASP A 7 -10.56 3.77 7.04
CA ASP A 7 -11.34 4.73 6.26
C ASP A 7 -10.83 4.85 4.82
N GLY A 8 -9.83 4.07 4.45
CA GLY A 8 -9.22 4.09 3.11
C GLY A 8 -8.32 5.30 2.86
N LYS A 9 -7.82 5.96 3.90
CA LYS A 9 -6.97 7.16 3.80
C LYS A 9 -5.51 6.81 4.03
N ARG A 10 -4.62 7.37 3.20
CA ARG A 10 -3.18 7.36 3.49
C ARG A 10 -2.89 8.25 4.71
N PHE A 11 -1.87 7.89 5.46
CA PHE A 11 -1.46 8.63 6.66
C PHE A 11 0.04 8.91 6.72
N GLY A 12 0.81 8.53 5.70
CA GLY A 12 2.24 8.73 5.71
C GLY A 12 2.95 8.45 4.40
N ASN A 13 4.26 8.63 4.41
CA ASN A 13 5.16 8.35 3.30
C ASN A 13 5.72 6.93 3.40
N GLU A 14 5.21 6.02 2.60
CA GLU A 14 5.56 4.60 2.61
C GLU A 14 6.99 4.30 2.11
N ALA A 15 7.71 5.32 1.63
CA ALA A 15 9.12 5.20 1.23
C ALA A 15 10.11 5.62 2.32
N LEU A 16 9.65 5.93 3.51
CA LEU A 16 10.48 6.16 4.69
C LEU A 16 11.09 4.85 5.22
N SER A 17 11.96 4.98 6.23
CA SER A 17 12.44 3.81 6.96
C SER A 17 11.26 3.11 7.67
N TYR A 18 11.43 1.83 7.97
CA TYR A 18 10.44 1.07 8.72
C TYR A 18 10.08 1.76 10.06
N HIS A 19 11.08 2.27 10.75
CA HIS A 19 10.92 2.97 12.03
C HIS A 19 10.13 4.27 11.88
N ASP A 20 10.46 5.09 10.89
CA ASP A 20 9.80 6.39 10.68
C ASP A 20 8.35 6.21 10.21
N PHE A 21 8.11 5.26 9.30
CA PHE A 21 6.76 4.95 8.85
C PHE A 21 5.91 4.34 9.97
N GLY A 22 6.49 3.43 10.78
CA GLY A 22 5.85 2.89 11.95
C GLY A 22 5.45 3.96 12.97
N ARG A 23 6.30 4.97 13.16
CA ARG A 23 5.98 6.12 14.02
C ARG A 23 4.78 6.91 13.47
N GLN A 24 4.74 7.20 12.16
CA GLN A 24 3.58 7.84 11.54
C GLN A 24 2.30 7.03 11.74
N MET A 25 2.39 5.71 11.65
CA MET A 25 1.25 4.80 11.90
C MET A 25 0.77 4.87 13.35
N LEU A 26 1.69 4.87 14.33
CA LEU A 26 1.34 5.00 15.75
C LEU A 26 0.72 6.36 16.05
N ASP A 27 1.29 7.44 15.52
CA ASP A 27 0.79 8.80 15.74
C ASP A 27 -0.61 8.98 15.10
N HIS A 28 -0.84 8.41 13.92
CA HIS A 28 -2.15 8.45 13.24
C HIS A 28 -3.24 7.71 14.02
N HIS A 29 -2.90 6.58 14.62
CA HIS A 29 -3.83 5.72 15.37
C HIS A 29 -3.76 5.92 16.90
N ALA A 30 -3.20 7.04 17.38
CA ALA A 30 -2.93 7.27 18.81
C ALA A 30 -4.14 7.16 19.74
N THR A 31 -5.36 7.36 19.22
CA THR A 31 -6.61 7.25 19.97
C THR A 31 -7.37 5.94 19.73
N GLU A 32 -6.82 5.03 18.92
CA GLU A 32 -7.49 3.78 18.55
C GLU A 32 -7.03 2.63 19.44
N GLN A 33 -7.94 1.68 19.69
CA GLN A 33 -7.62 0.50 20.50
C GLN A 33 -6.71 -0.50 19.77
N GLU A 34 -6.77 -0.51 18.45
CA GLU A 34 -5.98 -1.41 17.61
C GLU A 34 -5.28 -0.61 16.50
N VAL A 35 -3.95 -0.68 16.49
CA VAL A 35 -3.11 -0.04 15.47
C VAL A 35 -2.88 -1.01 14.33
N TYR A 36 -3.51 -0.75 13.21
CA TYR A 36 -3.29 -1.51 11.98
C TYR A 36 -3.54 -0.66 10.73
N ALA A 37 -2.98 -1.11 9.63
CA ALA A 37 -3.19 -0.51 8.32
C ALA A 37 -3.37 -1.58 7.25
N TRP A 38 -3.72 -1.17 6.06
CA TRP A 38 -3.85 -2.04 4.90
C TRP A 38 -2.84 -1.65 3.82
N ILE A 39 -1.96 -2.56 3.47
CA ILE A 39 -1.08 -2.41 2.30
C ILE A 39 -1.90 -2.77 1.07
N ILE A 40 -2.06 -1.82 0.17
CA ILE A 40 -2.81 -1.98 -1.08
C ILE A 40 -1.85 -2.07 -2.25
N GLY A 41 -2.01 -3.09 -3.06
CA GLY A 41 -1.22 -3.31 -4.27
C GLY A 41 -2.06 -3.75 -5.46
N ASP A 42 -1.59 -3.45 -6.66
CA ASP A 42 -2.17 -3.91 -7.91
C ASP A 42 -1.47 -5.16 -8.46
N LYS A 43 -1.94 -5.67 -9.59
CA LYS A 43 -1.35 -6.85 -10.25
C LYS A 43 0.14 -6.69 -10.52
N ARG A 44 0.58 -5.51 -10.99
CA ARG A 44 1.98 -5.23 -11.31
C ARG A 44 2.87 -5.37 -10.08
N LEU A 45 2.45 -4.79 -8.95
CA LEU A 45 3.16 -4.92 -7.68
C LEU A 45 3.28 -6.38 -7.28
N MET A 46 2.17 -7.11 -7.32
CA MET A 46 2.15 -8.51 -6.92
C MET A 46 3.03 -9.40 -7.79
N ASP A 47 3.10 -9.13 -9.09
CA ASP A 47 3.90 -9.91 -10.02
C ASP A 47 5.40 -9.61 -9.92
N LYS A 48 5.77 -8.37 -9.59
CA LYS A 48 7.18 -7.94 -9.52
C LYS A 48 7.78 -8.08 -8.12
N TYR A 49 7.03 -7.77 -7.06
CA TYR A 49 7.55 -7.67 -5.70
C TYR A 49 6.79 -8.52 -4.66
N GLY A 50 5.49 -8.67 -4.83
CA GLY A 50 4.60 -9.25 -3.82
C GLY A 50 4.32 -8.31 -2.65
N ILE A 51 3.62 -8.82 -1.63
CA ILE A 51 3.36 -8.13 -0.35
C ILE A 51 3.74 -9.08 0.78
N GLY A 52 4.66 -8.67 1.64
CA GLY A 52 5.11 -9.46 2.77
C GLY A 52 5.60 -10.86 2.37
N TYR A 53 4.99 -11.89 2.92
CA TYR A 53 5.29 -13.29 2.61
C TYR A 53 4.72 -13.77 1.27
N ALA A 54 3.71 -13.08 0.75
CA ALA A 54 3.12 -13.40 -0.56
C ALA A 54 4.00 -12.87 -1.70
N LYS A 55 5.10 -13.57 -1.94
CA LYS A 55 6.10 -13.23 -2.96
C LYS A 55 5.58 -13.53 -4.38
N PRO A 56 6.25 -13.02 -5.44
CA PRO A 56 5.97 -13.40 -6.81
C PRO A 56 6.10 -14.91 -7.06
N TRP A 57 5.64 -15.34 -8.26
CA TRP A 57 5.82 -16.73 -8.67
C TRP A 57 7.28 -17.23 -8.42
N PRO A 58 7.51 -18.46 -7.92
CA PRO A 58 6.57 -19.59 -7.83
C PRO A 58 5.78 -19.72 -6.51
N VAL A 59 5.73 -18.69 -5.67
CA VAL A 59 5.00 -18.76 -4.40
C VAL A 59 3.48 -18.81 -4.65
N PRO A 60 2.76 -19.83 -4.13
CA PRO A 60 1.33 -20.00 -4.40
C PRO A 60 0.49 -18.98 -3.63
N ARG A 61 0.17 -17.86 -4.27
CA ARG A 61 -0.63 -16.76 -3.66
C ARG A 61 -2.02 -17.20 -3.18
N GLY A 62 -2.61 -18.22 -3.82
CA GLY A 62 -3.88 -18.79 -3.40
C GLY A 62 -3.89 -19.34 -1.96
N PHE A 63 -2.74 -19.78 -1.46
CA PHE A 63 -2.61 -20.16 -0.07
C PHE A 63 -2.83 -18.97 0.88
N PHE A 64 -2.22 -17.81 0.57
CA PHE A 64 -2.34 -16.60 1.38
C PHE A 64 -3.76 -16.01 1.38
N HIS A 65 -4.51 -16.17 0.28
CA HIS A 65 -5.94 -15.83 0.25
C HIS A 65 -6.75 -16.76 1.14
N ARG A 66 -6.45 -18.06 1.11
CA ARG A 66 -7.17 -19.06 1.92
C ARG A 66 -7.00 -18.87 3.41
N ILE A 67 -5.80 -18.48 3.86
CA ILE A 67 -5.53 -18.24 5.29
C ILE A 67 -5.90 -16.82 5.75
N GLY A 68 -6.45 -15.98 4.87
CA GLY A 68 -6.88 -14.61 5.20
C GLY A 68 -5.74 -13.58 5.30
N PHE A 69 -4.52 -13.93 4.88
CA PHE A 69 -3.40 -12.99 4.86
C PHE A 69 -3.54 -11.97 3.71
N LEU A 70 -4.05 -12.40 2.55
CA LEU A 70 -4.35 -11.54 1.41
C LEU A 70 -5.84 -11.50 1.15
N HIS A 71 -6.36 -10.30 0.96
CA HIS A 71 -7.67 -10.05 0.39
C HIS A 71 -7.51 -9.60 -1.07
N MET A 72 -8.38 -10.04 -1.94
CA MET A 72 -8.31 -9.73 -3.37
C MET A 72 -9.63 -9.16 -3.85
N GLY A 73 -9.56 -8.22 -4.80
CA GLY A 73 -10.71 -7.70 -5.53
C GLY A 73 -10.39 -7.51 -7.00
N ARG A 74 -11.36 -7.74 -7.88
CA ARG A 74 -11.22 -7.47 -9.31
C ARG A 74 -11.24 -5.96 -9.60
N SER A 75 -11.97 -5.22 -8.77
CA SER A 75 -12.04 -3.77 -8.73
C SER A 75 -11.62 -3.23 -7.36
N ILE A 76 -11.46 -1.91 -7.24
CA ILE A 76 -11.21 -1.26 -5.96
C ILE A 76 -12.39 -1.46 -5.00
N ALA A 77 -13.62 -1.35 -5.51
CA ALA A 77 -14.83 -1.59 -4.72
C ALA A 77 -14.90 -3.03 -4.18
N ASP A 78 -14.60 -4.04 -5.02
CA ASP A 78 -14.53 -5.44 -4.59
C ASP A 78 -13.45 -5.64 -3.51
N LEU A 79 -12.28 -5.03 -3.69
CA LEU A 79 -11.20 -5.11 -2.70
C LEU A 79 -11.62 -4.51 -1.37
N ALA A 80 -12.21 -3.33 -1.38
CA ALA A 80 -12.69 -2.65 -0.19
C ALA A 80 -13.72 -3.51 0.56
N GLN A 81 -14.68 -4.07 -0.16
CA GLN A 81 -15.68 -4.98 0.43
C GLN A 81 -15.03 -6.22 1.07
N ASN A 82 -14.05 -6.83 0.40
CA ASN A 82 -13.41 -8.05 0.88
C ASN A 82 -12.42 -7.81 2.03
N SER A 83 -11.83 -6.63 2.13
CA SER A 83 -10.91 -6.24 3.22
C SER A 83 -11.59 -5.56 4.40
N GLY A 84 -12.78 -4.97 4.19
CA GLY A 84 -13.48 -4.18 5.20
C GLY A 84 -13.01 -2.72 5.29
N VAL A 85 -12.24 -2.24 4.32
CA VAL A 85 -11.87 -0.83 4.17
C VAL A 85 -13.05 -0.04 3.61
N ASP A 86 -13.22 1.23 4.02
CA ASP A 86 -14.27 2.09 3.44
C ASP A 86 -14.08 2.24 1.92
N PRO A 87 -15.08 1.81 1.11
CA PRO A 87 -14.95 1.80 -0.35
C PRO A 87 -14.76 3.19 -0.94
N GLN A 88 -15.51 4.17 -0.46
CA GLN A 88 -15.45 5.53 -0.98
C GLN A 88 -14.14 6.23 -0.61
N GLY A 89 -13.66 5.99 0.61
CA GLY A 89 -12.36 6.49 1.06
C GLY A 89 -11.22 5.92 0.24
N LEU A 90 -11.22 4.60 0.04
CA LEU A 90 -10.19 3.92 -0.74
C LEU A 90 -10.18 4.37 -2.21
N GLU A 91 -11.35 4.50 -2.82
CA GLU A 91 -11.48 4.93 -4.22
C GLU A 91 -10.91 6.36 -4.41
N ARG A 92 -11.33 7.32 -3.59
CA ARG A 92 -10.80 8.69 -3.59
C ARG A 92 -9.28 8.75 -3.39
N THR A 93 -8.77 7.95 -2.47
CA THR A 93 -7.33 7.87 -2.17
C THR A 93 -6.55 7.34 -3.37
N ILE A 94 -7.02 6.27 -4.01
CA ILE A 94 -6.35 5.70 -5.19
C ILE A 94 -6.41 6.65 -6.39
N GLU A 95 -7.54 7.30 -6.63
CA GLU A 95 -7.65 8.29 -7.69
C GLU A 95 -6.68 9.45 -7.51
N ARG A 96 -6.57 9.98 -6.28
CA ARG A 96 -5.62 11.04 -5.95
C ARG A 96 -4.18 10.58 -6.14
N PHE A 97 -3.84 9.43 -5.54
CA PHE A 97 -2.49 8.86 -5.66
C PHE A 97 -2.12 8.59 -7.12
N ASN A 98 -3.03 8.09 -7.93
CA ASN A 98 -2.77 7.81 -9.34
C ASN A 98 -2.51 9.10 -10.14
N ARG A 99 -3.23 10.19 -9.88
CA ARG A 99 -2.93 11.50 -10.49
C ARG A 99 -1.54 11.98 -10.11
N ASP A 100 -1.20 11.92 -8.84
CA ASP A 100 0.10 12.30 -8.32
C ASP A 100 1.24 11.45 -8.92
N ALA A 101 1.00 10.14 -9.02
CA ALA A 101 1.96 9.21 -9.62
C ALA A 101 2.23 9.49 -11.10
N LEU A 102 1.20 9.82 -11.87
CA LEU A 102 1.34 10.22 -13.27
C LEU A 102 2.10 11.55 -13.41
N ALA A 103 1.90 12.48 -12.47
CA ALA A 103 2.62 13.75 -12.41
C ALA A 103 4.07 13.59 -11.85
N GLY A 104 4.39 12.43 -11.28
CA GLY A 104 5.69 12.17 -10.66
C GLY A 104 5.95 12.87 -9.34
N LYS A 105 4.89 13.37 -8.68
CA LYS A 105 4.99 14.15 -7.44
C LYS A 105 3.84 13.80 -6.48
N ASP A 106 4.16 13.26 -5.32
CA ASP A 106 3.19 13.05 -4.23
C ASP A 106 2.95 14.36 -3.49
N GLY A 107 1.79 14.96 -3.72
CA GLY A 107 1.40 16.23 -3.10
C GLY A 107 0.94 16.09 -1.66
N GLU A 108 0.73 14.87 -1.17
CA GLU A 108 0.17 14.61 0.16
C GLU A 108 1.25 14.38 1.22
N PHE A 109 2.20 13.49 0.94
CA PHE A 109 3.24 13.10 1.90
C PHE A 109 4.66 13.25 1.36
N GLY A 110 4.84 13.78 0.16
CA GLY A 110 6.15 14.01 -0.44
C GLY A 110 6.93 12.74 -0.74
N ARG A 111 6.26 11.61 -0.95
CA ARG A 111 6.90 10.34 -1.30
C ARG A 111 7.64 10.48 -2.63
N GLY A 112 8.90 10.04 -2.63
CA GLY A 112 9.74 10.14 -3.82
C GLY A 112 10.38 11.51 -4.01
N SER A 113 10.41 12.37 -2.97
CA SER A 113 11.04 13.70 -3.04
C SER A 113 12.49 13.74 -2.55
N THR A 114 12.98 12.67 -1.91
CA THR A 114 14.32 12.60 -1.34
C THR A 114 15.18 11.54 -2.00
N ALA A 115 16.51 11.68 -1.93
CA ALA A 115 17.46 10.68 -2.40
C ALA A 115 17.26 9.31 -1.73
N TYR A 116 16.91 9.31 -0.43
CA TYR A 116 16.60 8.09 0.30
C TYR A 116 15.37 7.38 -0.26
N ASN A 117 14.30 8.13 -0.53
CA ASN A 117 13.11 7.56 -1.16
C ASN A 117 13.45 6.95 -2.53
N HIS A 118 14.21 7.67 -3.37
CA HIS A 118 14.60 7.17 -4.69
C HIS A 118 15.39 5.86 -4.58
N PHE A 119 16.35 5.77 -3.68
CA PHE A 119 17.11 4.55 -3.45
C PHE A 119 16.24 3.33 -3.10
N ARG A 120 15.11 3.57 -2.42
CA ARG A 120 14.12 2.54 -2.05
C ARG A 120 13.09 2.25 -3.14
N GLY A 121 13.11 3.01 -4.22
CA GLY A 121 12.15 2.93 -5.32
C GLY A 121 12.52 1.92 -6.40
N ASP A 122 11.63 1.79 -7.36
CA ASP A 122 11.83 1.01 -8.58
C ASP A 122 12.52 1.89 -9.63
N MET A 123 13.83 1.76 -9.76
CA MET A 123 14.65 2.59 -10.67
C MET A 123 14.27 2.44 -12.15
N GLU A 124 13.54 1.38 -12.51
CA GLU A 124 13.03 1.19 -13.88
C GLU A 124 11.71 1.95 -14.12
N HIS A 125 11.09 2.48 -13.04
CA HIS A 125 9.83 3.20 -13.15
C HIS A 125 10.03 4.71 -13.27
N THR A 126 9.34 5.32 -14.26
CA THR A 126 9.34 6.76 -14.51
C THR A 126 7.91 7.30 -14.48
N PRO A 127 7.67 8.58 -14.17
CA PRO A 127 8.64 9.66 -13.90
C PRO A 127 9.28 9.64 -12.51
N ASN A 128 8.73 8.91 -11.54
CA ASN A 128 9.26 8.84 -10.18
C ASN A 128 9.34 7.37 -9.72
N PRO A 129 10.52 6.87 -9.29
CA PRO A 129 10.72 5.48 -8.92
C PRO A 129 9.86 4.99 -7.75
N ASN A 130 9.31 5.90 -6.96
CA ASN A 130 8.46 5.58 -5.81
C ASN A 130 6.97 5.64 -6.10
N LEU A 131 6.55 6.21 -7.23
CA LEU A 131 5.17 6.54 -7.54
C LEU A 131 4.67 5.79 -8.78
N ALA A 132 4.28 4.53 -8.62
CA ALA A 132 3.63 3.77 -9.68
C ALA A 132 2.11 3.74 -9.45
N PRO A 133 1.29 4.10 -10.45
CA PRO A 133 -0.16 4.07 -10.32
C PRO A 133 -0.68 2.68 -9.96
N LEU A 134 -1.72 2.62 -9.16
CA LEU A 134 -2.52 1.43 -8.88
C LEU A 134 -3.66 1.35 -9.90
N ALA A 135 -3.39 0.78 -11.07
CA ALA A 135 -4.29 0.87 -12.21
C ALA A 135 -4.79 -0.47 -12.74
N LYS A 136 -4.08 -1.58 -12.46
CA LYS A 136 -4.37 -2.87 -13.09
C LYS A 136 -4.74 -3.93 -12.06
N GLY A 137 -6.01 -4.33 -12.07
CA GLY A 137 -6.48 -5.46 -11.26
C GLY A 137 -5.93 -6.82 -11.71
N PRO A 138 -6.08 -7.86 -10.89
CA PRO A 138 -6.69 -7.81 -9.57
C PRO A 138 -5.86 -7.01 -8.56
N PHE A 139 -6.56 -6.35 -7.63
CA PHE A 139 -5.98 -5.63 -6.53
C PHE A 139 -5.89 -6.53 -5.29
N ASN A 140 -4.90 -6.28 -4.45
CA ASN A 140 -4.69 -7.05 -3.24
C ASN A 140 -4.50 -6.13 -2.04
N ALA A 141 -4.99 -6.59 -0.88
CA ALA A 141 -4.79 -5.94 0.40
C ALA A 141 -4.23 -6.94 1.41
N ALA A 142 -3.23 -6.52 2.19
CA ALA A 142 -2.74 -7.25 3.34
C ALA A 142 -2.82 -6.36 4.58
N LYS A 143 -3.31 -6.92 5.70
CA LYS A 143 -3.34 -6.22 6.98
C LYS A 143 -1.91 -6.14 7.53
N GLU A 144 -1.49 -4.94 7.87
CA GLU A 144 -0.21 -4.66 8.52
C GLU A 144 -0.47 -4.23 9.95
N GLN A 145 0.24 -4.82 10.90
CA GLN A 145 0.24 -4.41 12.30
C GLN A 145 1.66 -4.07 12.70
N MET A 146 1.78 -3.13 13.65
CA MET A 146 3.08 -2.87 14.26
C MET A 146 3.55 -4.13 14.99
N GLY A 147 4.65 -4.71 14.51
CA GLY A 147 5.35 -5.81 15.16
C GLY A 147 6.71 -5.32 15.66
N ASP A 148 7.11 -5.78 16.84
CA ASP A 148 8.50 -5.67 17.26
C ASP A 148 9.28 -6.76 16.52
N ILE A 149 10.23 -6.34 15.70
CA ILE A 149 11.25 -7.25 15.16
C ILE A 149 12.37 -7.22 16.20
N GLY A 150 12.10 -7.83 17.36
CA GLY A 150 12.96 -7.86 18.52
C GLY A 150 14.47 -7.81 18.31
#